data_0bae8b4bf27435eb3c379eb537ebf340
#
_entry.id   0bae8b4bf27435eb3c379eb537ebf340
#
_cell.length_a   1.000
_cell.length_b   1.000
_cell.length_c   1.000
_cell.angle_alpha   90.00
_cell.angle_beta   90.00
_cell.angle_gamma   90.00
#
_symmetry.space_group_name_H-M   'P 1'
#
loop_
_entity.id
_entity.type
_entity.pdbx_description
1 polymer ?
#
loop_
_entity_poly.entity_id
_entity_poly.type
_entity_poly.pdbx_seq_one_letter_code
_entity_poly.pdbx_strand_id
1 'polypeptide(L)'
;MRRWGSQWDLVKTDDDPRDADVRLLHAKLGERIPPQSRSAIVHGDYRIDNTMLDAVDATKVRAVLDWEMSTLGDPLSDAALMCVYRHPTFERVHADAAWASPLMPSGDELAHRYSLAADQPLAHWEFYMALAYFKMAIIAAGIQFRDRMGGGTEYGDMVGAAVGPCIGMGLTELS
;
A
#
# COMPACT_ATOMS: atom_id res chain seq x y z
N MET A 1 -6.58 9.76 -5.24
CA MET A 1 -5.47 10.72 -5.51
C MET A 1 -5.51 11.96 -4.61
N ARG A 2 -6.51 12.85 -4.72
CA ARG A 2 -6.56 14.12 -3.94
C ARG A 2 -6.34 13.96 -2.44
N ARG A 3 -7.01 13.00 -1.78
CA ARG A 3 -6.88 12.74 -0.34
C ARG A 3 -5.43 12.51 0.09
N TRP A 4 -4.68 11.69 -0.62
CA TRP A 4 -3.30 11.33 -0.26
C TRP A 4 -2.32 12.49 -0.47
N GLY A 5 -2.49 13.28 -1.55
CA GLY A 5 -1.69 14.48 -1.77
C GLY A 5 -1.90 15.52 -0.67
N SER A 6 -3.15 15.81 -0.28
CA SER A 6 -3.45 16.71 0.84
C SER A 6 -2.90 16.19 2.17
N GLN A 7 -2.85 14.88 2.37
CA GLN A 7 -2.29 14.28 3.58
C GLN A 7 -0.78 14.51 3.68
N TRP A 8 -0.05 14.44 2.55
CA TRP A 8 1.38 14.76 2.51
C TRP A 8 1.65 16.18 2.98
N ASP A 9 0.88 17.16 2.49
CA ASP A 9 1.04 18.57 2.88
C ASP A 9 0.85 18.82 4.39
N LEU A 10 0.13 17.94 5.09
CA LEU A 10 -0.10 18.03 6.54
C LEU A 10 1.03 17.39 7.38
N VAL A 11 1.80 16.47 6.81
CA VAL A 11 2.75 15.64 7.59
C VAL A 11 4.21 15.89 7.23
N LYS A 12 4.50 16.51 6.08
CA LYS A 12 5.85 16.86 5.67
C LYS A 12 6.44 17.99 6.52
N THR A 13 7.75 18.08 6.60
CA THR A 13 8.44 19.27 7.10
C THR A 13 8.59 20.33 5.98
N ASP A 14 8.88 21.59 6.34
CA ASP A 14 9.01 22.67 5.34
C ASP A 14 10.10 22.39 4.31
N ASP A 15 11.23 21.82 4.75
CA ASP A 15 12.38 21.46 3.91
C ASP A 15 12.49 19.95 3.71
N ASP A 16 11.38 19.21 3.60
CA ASP A 16 11.43 17.77 3.41
C ASP A 16 12.11 17.41 2.08
N PRO A 17 13.26 16.71 2.10
CA PRO A 17 14.01 16.40 0.89
C PRO A 17 13.24 15.48 -0.08
N ARG A 18 12.17 14.83 0.38
CA ARG A 18 11.35 13.92 -0.40
C ARG A 18 10.21 14.65 -1.15
N ASP A 19 9.93 15.93 -0.84
CA ASP A 19 8.77 16.66 -1.35
C ASP A 19 8.71 16.69 -2.88
N ALA A 20 9.84 16.91 -3.54
CA ALA A 20 9.90 16.97 -5.00
C ALA A 20 9.47 15.65 -5.66
N ASP A 21 9.99 14.51 -5.17
CA ASP A 21 9.68 13.18 -5.71
C ASP A 21 8.25 12.75 -5.38
N VAL A 22 7.75 13.08 -4.17
CA VAL A 22 6.36 12.83 -3.77
C VAL A 22 5.40 13.59 -4.70
N ARG A 23 5.67 14.87 -5.00
CA ARG A 23 4.86 15.67 -5.92
C ARG A 23 4.95 15.16 -7.35
N LEU A 24 6.13 14.74 -7.79
CA LEU A 24 6.32 14.16 -9.12
C LEU A 24 5.49 12.89 -9.28
N LEU A 25 5.57 11.96 -8.32
CA LEU A 25 4.77 10.73 -8.36
C LEU A 25 3.27 11.02 -8.31
N HIS A 26 2.84 11.96 -7.45
CA HIS A 26 1.44 12.37 -7.37
C HIS A 26 0.92 12.95 -8.70
N ALA A 27 1.72 13.79 -9.38
CA ALA A 27 1.38 14.37 -10.69
C ALA A 27 1.27 13.28 -11.77
N LYS A 28 2.31 12.41 -11.89
CA LYS A 28 2.29 11.29 -12.86
C LYS A 28 1.09 10.35 -12.67
N LEU A 29 0.75 10.03 -11.42
CA LEU A 29 -0.45 9.25 -11.11
C LEU A 29 -1.73 9.99 -11.51
N GLY A 30 -1.79 11.31 -11.30
CA GLY A 30 -2.94 12.13 -11.69
C GLY A 30 -3.18 12.19 -13.20
N GLU A 31 -2.10 12.18 -14.00
CA GLU A 31 -2.13 12.21 -15.46
C GLU A 31 -2.47 10.85 -16.10
N ARG A 32 -2.27 9.75 -15.37
CA ARG A 32 -2.35 8.38 -15.89
C ARG A 32 -3.50 7.55 -15.29
N ILE A 33 -4.50 8.20 -14.69
CA ILE A 33 -5.64 7.47 -14.11
C ILE A 33 -6.32 6.63 -15.19
N PRO A 34 -6.30 5.28 -15.09
CA PRO A 34 -6.89 4.41 -16.10
C PRO A 34 -8.41 4.44 -16.03
N PRO A 35 -9.09 3.99 -17.09
CA PRO A 35 -10.50 3.62 -16.99
C PRO A 35 -10.67 2.58 -15.87
N GLN A 36 -11.69 2.76 -15.05
CA GLN A 36 -11.98 1.83 -13.97
C GLN A 36 -12.35 0.44 -14.53
N SER A 37 -11.66 -0.60 -14.09
CA SER A 37 -11.88 -1.96 -14.57
C SER A 37 -13.22 -2.51 -14.07
N ARG A 38 -13.53 -2.23 -12.81
CA ARG A 38 -14.75 -2.66 -12.11
C ARG A 38 -15.04 -1.70 -10.96
N SER A 39 -16.31 -1.53 -10.61
CA SER A 39 -16.70 -0.84 -9.38
C SER A 39 -17.04 -1.86 -8.32
N ALA A 40 -16.33 -1.81 -7.21
CA ALA A 40 -16.52 -2.70 -6.07
C ALA A 40 -16.30 -1.96 -4.75
N ILE A 41 -16.65 -2.59 -3.63
CA ILE A 41 -16.17 -2.16 -2.32
C ILE A 41 -14.71 -2.60 -2.25
N VAL A 42 -13.79 -1.64 -2.12
CA VAL A 42 -12.39 -1.89 -1.83
C VAL A 42 -12.17 -1.75 -0.33
N HIS A 43 -11.38 -2.66 0.23
CA HIS A 43 -11.07 -2.69 1.65
C HIS A 43 -10.16 -1.51 2.07
N GLY A 44 -9.20 -1.22 1.23
CA GLY A 44 -8.24 -0.14 1.46
C GLY A 44 -7.03 -0.52 2.33
N ASP A 45 -7.06 -1.65 3.03
CA ASP A 45 -5.92 -2.25 3.77
C ASP A 45 -6.01 -3.78 3.74
N TYR A 46 -6.23 -4.35 2.55
CA TYR A 46 -6.40 -5.80 2.40
C TYR A 46 -5.07 -6.53 2.53
N ARG A 47 -4.95 -7.29 3.62
CA ARG A 47 -3.78 -8.12 3.95
C ARG A 47 -4.19 -9.28 4.84
N ILE A 48 -3.33 -10.29 4.93
CA ILE A 48 -3.64 -11.50 5.69
C ILE A 48 -3.91 -11.23 7.18
N ASP A 49 -3.25 -10.24 7.77
CA ASP A 49 -3.45 -9.87 9.18
C ASP A 49 -4.87 -9.31 9.45
N ASN A 50 -5.55 -8.83 8.40
CA ASN A 50 -6.94 -8.38 8.47
C ASN A 50 -7.93 -9.48 8.07
N THR A 51 -7.51 -10.77 8.14
CA THR A 51 -8.39 -11.91 7.88
C THR A 51 -8.49 -12.83 9.09
N MET A 52 -9.67 -13.36 9.31
CA MET A 52 -9.90 -14.43 10.30
C MET A 52 -10.01 -15.76 9.57
N LEU A 53 -9.07 -16.65 9.84
CA LEU A 53 -9.05 -17.98 9.25
C LEU A 53 -9.84 -18.97 10.12
N ASP A 54 -10.31 -20.05 9.50
CA ASP A 54 -10.92 -21.15 10.23
C ASP A 54 -9.90 -21.86 11.13
N ALA A 55 -10.28 -22.17 12.37
CA ALA A 55 -9.37 -22.76 13.36
C ALA A 55 -8.96 -24.21 13.04
N VAL A 56 -9.70 -24.91 12.18
CA VAL A 56 -9.45 -26.29 11.79
C VAL A 56 -8.85 -26.37 10.39
N ASP A 57 -9.29 -25.50 9.50
CA ASP A 57 -8.89 -25.46 8.10
C ASP A 57 -8.46 -24.05 7.71
N ALA A 58 -7.19 -23.73 7.89
CA ALA A 58 -6.62 -22.42 7.60
C ALA A 58 -6.70 -21.99 6.12
N THR A 59 -7.16 -22.86 5.22
CA THR A 59 -7.44 -22.50 3.82
C THR A 59 -8.76 -21.74 3.66
N LYS A 60 -9.57 -21.68 4.72
CA LYS A 60 -10.88 -21.02 4.72
C LYS A 60 -10.82 -19.69 5.46
N VAL A 61 -11.12 -18.61 4.76
CA VAL A 61 -11.34 -17.30 5.36
C VAL A 61 -12.77 -17.28 5.94
N ARG A 62 -12.89 -16.97 7.22
CA ARG A 62 -14.17 -16.83 7.94
C ARG A 62 -14.70 -15.41 7.93
N ALA A 63 -13.80 -14.43 8.02
CA ALA A 63 -14.14 -13.02 7.97
C ALA A 63 -12.96 -12.20 7.45
N VAL A 64 -13.28 -11.04 6.90
CA VAL A 64 -12.35 -9.95 6.63
C VAL A 64 -12.66 -8.84 7.62
N LEU A 65 -11.66 -8.34 8.30
CA LEU A 65 -11.74 -7.40 9.42
C LEU A 65 -11.20 -6.02 9.00
N ASP A 66 -11.45 -5.01 9.84
CA ASP A 66 -10.85 -3.67 9.71
C ASP A 66 -11.22 -2.92 8.42
N TRP A 67 -12.51 -2.75 8.22
CA TRP A 67 -13.10 -2.05 7.06
C TRP A 67 -13.09 -0.52 7.15
N GLU A 68 -12.39 0.08 8.11
CA GLU A 68 -12.42 1.53 8.37
C GLU A 68 -11.94 2.38 7.18
N MET A 69 -11.07 1.80 6.32
CA MET A 69 -10.55 2.46 5.12
C MET A 69 -11.36 2.14 3.85
N SER A 70 -12.45 1.40 3.99
CA SER A 70 -13.22 0.94 2.84
C SER A 70 -13.89 2.08 2.07
N THR A 71 -13.99 1.89 0.75
CA THR A 71 -14.65 2.83 -0.15
C THR A 71 -15.12 2.12 -1.41
N LEU A 72 -15.88 2.82 -2.26
CA LEU A 72 -16.13 2.36 -3.63
C LEU A 72 -14.91 2.67 -4.51
N GLY A 73 -14.43 1.68 -5.24
CA GLY A 73 -13.24 1.82 -6.06
C GLY A 73 -12.98 0.64 -6.99
N ASP A 74 -11.81 0.64 -7.60
CA ASP A 74 -11.34 -0.47 -8.42
C ASP A 74 -10.65 -1.51 -7.54
N PRO A 75 -11.06 -2.78 -7.54
CA PRO A 75 -10.48 -3.83 -6.70
C PRO A 75 -9.00 -4.12 -6.99
N LEU A 76 -8.48 -3.75 -8.17
CA LEU A 76 -7.05 -3.84 -8.46
C LEU A 76 -6.20 -3.01 -7.48
N SER A 77 -6.79 -1.97 -6.87
CA SER A 77 -6.10 -1.18 -5.84
C SER A 77 -5.82 -1.97 -4.56
N ASP A 78 -6.72 -2.88 -4.14
CA ASP A 78 -6.48 -3.77 -3.00
C ASP A 78 -5.49 -4.88 -3.36
N ALA A 79 -5.62 -5.46 -4.55
CA ALA A 79 -4.69 -6.48 -5.04
C ALA A 79 -3.25 -5.95 -5.11
N ALA A 80 -3.05 -4.73 -5.65
CA ALA A 80 -1.74 -4.10 -5.70
C ALA A 80 -1.19 -3.80 -4.29
N LEU A 81 -2.03 -3.31 -3.38
CA LEU A 81 -1.61 -3.05 -2.01
C LEU A 81 -1.16 -4.32 -1.29
N MET A 82 -1.89 -5.44 -1.47
CA MET A 82 -1.51 -6.75 -0.95
C MET A 82 -0.12 -7.20 -1.47
N CYS A 83 0.18 -6.94 -2.76
CA CYS A 83 1.48 -7.25 -3.35
C CYS A 83 2.60 -6.35 -2.78
N VAL A 84 2.34 -5.06 -2.59
CA VAL A 84 3.30 -4.10 -2.04
C VAL A 84 3.74 -4.48 -0.62
N TYR A 85 2.86 -5.03 0.21
CA TYR A 85 3.25 -5.53 1.54
C TYR A 85 4.33 -6.61 1.49
N ARG A 86 4.50 -7.34 0.36
CA ARG A 86 5.57 -8.34 0.17
C ARG A 86 6.92 -7.74 -0.19
N HIS A 87 7.01 -6.42 -0.37
CA HIS A 87 8.29 -5.79 -0.68
C HIS A 87 9.20 -5.74 0.56
N PRO A 88 10.51 -6.06 0.44
CA PRO A 88 11.46 -6.14 1.56
C PRO A 88 11.55 -4.86 2.42
N THR A 89 11.23 -3.70 1.85
CA THR A 89 11.17 -2.43 2.61
C THR A 89 10.25 -2.53 3.83
N PHE A 90 9.20 -3.36 3.78
CA PHE A 90 8.22 -3.49 4.85
C PHE A 90 8.55 -4.60 5.86
N GLU A 91 9.45 -5.53 5.54
CA GLU A 91 9.86 -6.61 6.44
C GLU A 91 10.46 -6.07 7.74
N ARG A 92 11.19 -4.95 7.66
CA ARG A 92 11.80 -4.31 8.83
C ARG A 92 10.80 -3.56 9.71
N VAL A 93 9.71 -3.10 9.11
CA VAL A 93 8.70 -2.29 9.81
C VAL A 93 7.81 -3.16 10.68
N HIS A 94 7.54 -4.40 10.26
CA HIS A 94 6.67 -5.35 10.95
C HIS A 94 7.16 -6.78 10.77
N ALA A 95 8.32 -7.10 11.36
CA ALA A 95 8.95 -8.42 11.21
C ALA A 95 8.06 -9.58 11.70
N ASP A 96 7.15 -9.33 12.63
CA ASP A 96 6.22 -10.33 13.19
C ASP A 96 4.88 -10.41 12.43
N ALA A 97 4.69 -9.59 11.39
CA ALA A 97 3.45 -9.61 10.62
C ALA A 97 3.36 -10.87 9.75
N ALA A 98 2.16 -11.46 9.66
CA ALA A 98 1.96 -12.67 8.87
C ALA A 98 2.33 -12.50 7.39
N TRP A 99 2.10 -11.32 6.83
CA TRP A 99 2.49 -11.00 5.44
C TRP A 99 4.01 -10.92 5.21
N ALA A 100 4.84 -10.77 6.26
CA ALA A 100 6.30 -10.80 6.17
C ALA A 100 6.86 -12.24 6.15
N SER A 101 6.05 -13.25 6.43
CA SER A 101 6.49 -14.65 6.47
C SER A 101 7.15 -15.09 5.15
N PRO A 102 8.30 -15.78 5.19
CA PRO A 102 8.93 -16.35 4.00
C PRO A 102 8.11 -17.45 3.33
N LEU A 103 7.07 -17.96 4.02
CA LEU A 103 6.13 -18.95 3.48
C LEU A 103 5.02 -18.31 2.64
N MET A 104 4.86 -16.98 2.71
CA MET A 104 3.90 -16.26 1.88
C MET A 104 4.40 -16.18 0.43
N PRO A 105 3.51 -16.25 -0.56
CA PRO A 105 3.85 -16.04 -1.97
C PRO A 105 4.50 -14.68 -2.20
N SER A 106 5.30 -14.56 -3.26
CA SER A 106 5.82 -13.25 -3.72
C SER A 106 4.68 -12.31 -4.16
N GLY A 107 4.97 -11.02 -4.31
CA GLY A 107 4.01 -10.06 -4.84
C GLY A 107 3.49 -10.47 -6.22
N ASP A 108 4.38 -10.89 -7.12
CA ASP A 108 4.01 -11.33 -8.48
C ASP A 108 3.12 -12.58 -8.46
N GLU A 109 3.43 -13.53 -7.58
CA GLU A 109 2.62 -14.74 -7.43
C GLU A 109 1.23 -14.42 -6.84
N LEU A 110 1.14 -13.48 -5.89
CA LEU A 110 -0.14 -13.00 -5.36
C LEU A 110 -0.96 -12.31 -6.45
N ALA A 111 -0.35 -11.44 -7.26
CA ALA A 111 -1.00 -10.78 -8.38
C ALA A 111 -1.55 -11.79 -9.39
N HIS A 112 -0.73 -12.78 -9.76
CA HIS A 112 -1.13 -13.84 -10.68
C HIS A 112 -2.31 -14.67 -10.12
N ARG A 113 -2.22 -15.10 -8.87
CA ARG A 113 -3.30 -15.86 -8.20
C ARG A 113 -4.59 -15.06 -8.09
N TYR A 114 -4.49 -13.76 -7.80
CA TYR A 114 -5.64 -12.87 -7.77
C TYR A 114 -6.31 -12.78 -9.15
N SER A 115 -5.52 -12.56 -10.21
CA SER A 115 -6.02 -12.47 -11.58
C SER A 115 -6.81 -13.73 -12.00
N LEU A 116 -6.28 -14.91 -11.67
CA LEU A 116 -6.95 -16.18 -11.95
C LEU A 116 -8.22 -16.35 -11.12
N ALA A 117 -8.17 -16.09 -9.82
CA ALA A 117 -9.30 -16.31 -8.92
C ALA A 117 -10.46 -15.34 -9.15
N ALA A 118 -10.16 -14.11 -9.55
CA ALA A 118 -11.15 -13.06 -9.82
C ALA A 118 -11.64 -13.06 -11.27
N ASP A 119 -11.04 -13.88 -12.15
CA ASP A 119 -11.23 -13.82 -13.60
C ASP A 119 -11.10 -12.38 -14.12
N GLN A 120 -10.03 -11.71 -13.69
CA GLN A 120 -9.80 -10.29 -13.98
C GLN A 120 -8.37 -10.07 -14.45
N PRO A 121 -8.18 -9.53 -15.68
CA PRO A 121 -6.87 -9.11 -16.15
C PRO A 121 -6.30 -7.99 -15.27
N LEU A 122 -4.97 -7.99 -15.11
CA LEU A 122 -4.24 -6.94 -14.40
C LEU A 122 -3.97 -5.74 -15.34
N ALA A 123 -5.04 -5.19 -15.92
CA ALA A 123 -4.91 -4.04 -16.83
C ALA A 123 -4.38 -2.81 -16.07
N HIS A 124 -3.40 -2.11 -16.69
CA HIS A 124 -2.74 -0.93 -16.09
C HIS A 124 -2.12 -1.23 -14.72
N TRP A 125 -1.56 -2.43 -14.56
CA TRP A 125 -1.04 -2.91 -13.29
C TRP A 125 0.03 -1.98 -12.70
N GLU A 126 0.89 -1.42 -13.54
CA GLU A 126 1.89 -0.42 -13.21
C GLU A 126 1.30 0.79 -12.49
N PHE A 127 0.11 1.25 -12.91
CA PHE A 127 -0.58 2.35 -12.24
C PHE A 127 -1.03 1.97 -10.82
N TYR A 128 -1.62 0.78 -10.66
CA TYR A 128 -2.11 0.33 -9.33
C TYR A 128 -0.96 0.04 -8.38
N MET A 129 0.15 -0.51 -8.85
CA MET A 129 1.37 -0.69 -8.06
C MET A 129 1.96 0.65 -7.62
N ALA A 130 2.12 1.60 -8.54
CA ALA A 130 2.58 2.95 -8.22
C ALA A 130 1.65 3.65 -7.21
N LEU A 131 0.33 3.51 -7.37
CA LEU A 131 -0.65 4.06 -6.44
C LEU A 131 -0.54 3.41 -5.05
N ALA A 132 -0.32 2.10 -4.97
CA ALA A 132 -0.13 1.39 -3.72
C ALA A 132 1.15 1.83 -3.01
N TYR A 133 2.27 1.95 -3.72
CA TYR A 133 3.51 2.50 -3.18
C TYR A 133 3.35 3.94 -2.69
N PHE A 134 2.68 4.79 -3.48
CA PHE A 134 2.38 6.16 -3.07
C PHE A 134 1.57 6.20 -1.78
N LYS A 135 0.50 5.41 -1.70
CA LYS A 135 -0.33 5.29 -0.49
C LYS A 135 0.49 4.87 0.72
N MET A 136 1.32 3.84 0.58
CA MET A 136 2.18 3.36 1.67
C MET A 136 3.19 4.41 2.12
N ALA A 137 3.77 5.17 1.20
CA ALA A 137 4.66 6.29 1.53
C ALA A 137 3.95 7.34 2.40
N ILE A 138 2.72 7.74 2.03
CA ILE A 138 1.97 8.76 2.77
C ILE A 138 1.53 8.24 4.15
N ILE A 139 1.14 6.95 4.25
CA ILE A 139 0.82 6.31 5.54
C ILE A 139 2.05 6.31 6.45
N ALA A 140 3.21 5.90 5.93
CA ALA A 140 4.47 5.88 6.67
C ALA A 140 4.87 7.27 7.17
N ALA A 141 4.75 8.29 6.32
CA ALA A 141 4.98 9.68 6.72
C ALA A 141 4.02 10.14 7.83
N GLY A 142 2.75 9.75 7.75
CA GLY A 142 1.74 10.06 8.76
C GLY A 142 2.04 9.39 10.11
N ILE A 143 2.54 8.15 10.11
CA ILE A 143 2.97 7.44 11.32
C ILE A 143 4.17 8.17 11.92
N GLN A 144 5.20 8.47 11.14
CA GLN A 144 6.39 9.20 11.58
C GLN A 144 6.03 10.56 12.17
N PHE A 145 5.13 11.29 11.52
CA PHE A 145 4.67 12.60 12.00
C PHE A 145 4.00 12.49 13.39
N ARG A 146 3.04 11.56 13.55
CA ARG A 146 2.35 11.37 14.84
C ARG A 146 3.31 10.93 15.94
N ASP A 147 4.25 10.05 15.63
CA ASP A 147 5.26 9.58 16.56
C ASP A 147 6.14 10.75 17.05
N ARG A 148 6.60 11.62 16.15
CA ARG A 148 7.39 12.81 16.50
C ARG A 148 6.60 13.79 17.37
N MET A 149 5.31 13.95 17.15
CA MET A 149 4.44 14.78 18.01
C MET A 149 4.28 14.18 19.41
N GLY A 150 4.43 12.88 19.56
CA GLY A 150 4.41 12.14 20.83
C GLY A 150 5.78 12.02 21.54
N GLY A 151 6.83 12.64 21.01
CA GLY A 151 8.18 12.63 21.60
C GLY A 151 9.24 11.89 20.76
N GLY A 152 8.83 11.21 19.71
CA GLY A 152 9.70 10.50 18.75
C GLY A 152 10.27 9.19 19.31
N THR A 153 10.20 8.14 18.53
CA THR A 153 10.73 6.81 18.85
C THR A 153 11.55 6.26 17.67
N GLU A 154 12.37 5.26 17.94
CA GLU A 154 13.09 4.53 16.90
C GLU A 154 12.11 3.88 15.88
N TYR A 155 10.93 3.47 16.34
CA TYR A 155 9.89 2.91 15.48
C TYR A 155 9.37 3.94 14.46
N GLY A 156 9.06 5.16 14.89
CA GLY A 156 8.61 6.23 14.01
C GLY A 156 9.65 6.58 12.94
N ASP A 157 10.93 6.64 13.30
CA ASP A 157 12.01 6.90 12.34
C ASP A 157 12.23 5.73 11.38
N MET A 158 12.14 4.50 11.86
CA MET A 158 12.21 3.30 11.02
C MET A 158 11.08 3.26 9.98
N VAL A 159 9.84 3.54 10.40
CA VAL A 159 8.70 3.62 9.49
C VAL A 159 8.89 4.76 8.48
N GLY A 160 9.32 5.93 8.95
CA GLY A 160 9.57 7.11 8.11
C GLY A 160 10.66 6.88 7.05
N ALA A 161 11.65 6.01 7.33
CA ALA A 161 12.69 5.63 6.40
C ALA A 161 12.13 4.88 5.16
N ALA A 162 10.94 4.30 5.23
CA ALA A 162 10.30 3.63 4.10
C ALA A 162 9.72 4.60 3.05
N VAL A 163 9.52 5.88 3.38
CA VAL A 163 8.88 6.85 2.48
C VAL A 163 9.65 7.01 1.18
N GLY A 164 10.95 7.32 1.26
CA GLY A 164 11.78 7.52 0.06
C GLY A 164 11.80 6.29 -0.86
N PRO A 165 12.15 5.10 -0.37
CA PRO A 165 12.07 3.86 -1.14
C PRO A 165 10.71 3.63 -1.80
N CYS A 166 9.59 3.82 -1.10
CA CYS A 166 8.26 3.67 -1.68
C CYS A 166 8.01 4.65 -2.83
N ILE A 167 8.39 5.92 -2.67
CA ILE A 167 8.25 6.91 -3.74
C ILE A 167 9.11 6.53 -4.95
N GLY A 168 10.36 6.10 -4.73
CA GLY A 168 11.25 5.64 -5.79
C GLY A 168 10.68 4.46 -6.58
N MET A 169 10.12 3.46 -5.88
CA MET A 169 9.45 2.33 -6.51
C MET A 169 8.22 2.75 -7.32
N GLY A 170 7.38 3.62 -6.76
CA GLY A 170 6.22 4.15 -7.49
C GLY A 170 6.60 4.93 -8.75
N LEU A 171 7.71 5.68 -8.73
CA LEU A 171 8.24 6.36 -9.91
C LEU A 171 8.77 5.38 -10.97
N THR A 172 9.40 4.28 -10.52
CA THR A 172 9.89 3.21 -11.41
C THR A 172 8.76 2.51 -12.13
N GLU A 173 7.65 2.21 -11.45
CA GLU A 173 6.46 1.61 -12.08
C GLU A 173 5.89 2.48 -13.22
N LEU A 174 6.05 3.80 -13.14
CA LEU A 174 5.54 4.76 -14.12
C LEU A 174 6.61 5.30 -15.09
N SER A 175 7.77 4.66 -15.14
CA SER A 175 8.87 5.08 -16.02
C SER A 175 8.66 4.69 -17.50
#